data_4b7c9bb98ed9b7bd373aed0db1865dd6
#
_entry.id   4b7c9bb98ed9b7bd373aed0db1865dd6
#
_cell.length_a   1.000
_cell.length_b   1.000
_cell.length_c   1.000
_cell.angle_alpha   90.00
_cell.angle_beta   90.00
_cell.angle_gamma   90.00
#
_symmetry.space_group_name_H-M   'P 1'
#
loop_
_entity.id
_entity.type
_entity.pdbx_description
1 polymer ?
#
loop_
_entity_poly.entity_id
_entity_poly.type
_entity_poly.pdbx_seq_one_letter_code
_entity_poly.pdbx_strand_id
1 'polypeptide(L)'
;KHTHGLGIFEMVKITGDLEQTEIQTVDPEKTVIFKGKTVNPVPDFVDATLGLSRMGVLQGYLNYPGFDNEDATVEVVKQERNGEEVPTEVAFKSTDGNDANYRFMLADVVNQQMKDITFKGAEFGVNIVPTAKNLKDLNYFNGILGAYEATFSPKTDGTDLTFHIGDGVSDRAKVHINGDIDGSITRDWKWPLDIVLKILRLSDSANCVMSINDQGLMQIKVLSGLGEYTYLLPAKG
;
A
#
# COMPACT_ATOMS: atom_id res chain seq x y z
N LYS A 1 6.87 -4.86 1.81
CA LYS A 1 6.97 -3.76 0.82
C LYS A 1 5.69 -2.93 0.78
N HIS A 2 4.53 -3.54 0.55
CA HIS A 2 3.23 -2.87 0.31
C HIS A 2 2.64 -2.12 1.51
N THR A 3 3.14 -2.31 2.70
CA THR A 3 2.69 -1.67 3.93
C THR A 3 3.83 -0.89 4.59
N HIS A 4 4.55 -1.51 5.52
CA HIS A 4 5.64 -0.86 6.27
C HIS A 4 6.73 -0.26 5.38
N GLY A 5 7.06 -0.91 4.24
CA GLY A 5 8.07 -0.40 3.31
C GLY A 5 7.75 0.95 2.68
N LEU A 6 6.49 1.40 2.71
CA LEU A 6 6.11 2.75 2.28
C LEU A 6 6.41 3.83 3.33
N GLY A 7 6.61 3.46 4.60
CA GLY A 7 6.92 4.37 5.69
C GLY A 7 5.74 5.23 6.15
N ILE A 8 4.50 4.87 5.81
CA ILE A 8 3.29 5.63 6.14
C ILE A 8 2.30 4.85 7.03
N PHE A 9 2.42 3.54 7.10
CA PHE A 9 1.52 2.69 7.89
C PHE A 9 2.19 2.20 9.16
N GLU A 10 1.52 2.35 10.30
CA GLU A 10 2.02 1.94 11.62
C GLU A 10 1.52 0.56 12.04
N MET A 11 0.33 0.19 11.56
CA MET A 11 -0.35 -1.05 11.92
C MET A 11 -1.05 -1.64 10.70
N VAL A 12 -1.14 -2.96 10.66
CA VAL A 12 -1.83 -3.71 9.60
C VAL A 12 -2.78 -4.71 10.25
N LYS A 13 -4.01 -4.77 9.76
CA LYS A 13 -4.98 -5.82 10.11
C LYS A 13 -4.95 -6.90 9.04
N ILE A 14 -4.90 -8.15 9.45
CA ILE A 14 -4.99 -9.35 8.61
C ILE A 14 -6.22 -10.13 9.02
N THR A 15 -7.02 -10.55 8.05
CA THR A 15 -8.18 -11.42 8.24
C THR A 15 -8.12 -12.53 7.20
N GLY A 16 -8.15 -13.77 7.63
CA GLY A 16 -8.11 -14.94 6.75
C GLY A 16 -9.37 -15.77 6.84
N ASP A 17 -9.76 -16.32 5.71
CA ASP A 17 -10.77 -17.38 5.58
C ASP A 17 -10.24 -18.50 4.67
N LEU A 18 -11.09 -19.46 4.30
CA LEU A 18 -10.71 -20.59 3.44
C LEU A 18 -10.44 -20.18 1.99
N GLU A 19 -10.91 -19.01 1.55
CA GLU A 19 -10.81 -18.56 0.17
C GLU A 19 -9.66 -17.56 -0.03
N GLN A 20 -9.42 -16.68 0.96
CA GLN A 20 -8.47 -15.59 0.82
C GLN A 20 -7.87 -15.15 2.17
N THR A 21 -6.76 -14.44 2.10
CA THR A 21 -6.24 -13.64 3.21
C THR A 21 -6.30 -12.16 2.82
N GLU A 22 -7.05 -11.38 3.57
CA GLU A 22 -7.18 -9.93 3.38
C GLU A 22 -6.22 -9.17 4.29
N ILE A 23 -5.68 -8.09 3.78
CA ILE A 23 -4.77 -7.19 4.48
C ILE A 23 -5.34 -5.79 4.39
N GLN A 24 -5.52 -5.11 5.51
CA GLN A 24 -6.07 -3.76 5.55
C GLN A 24 -5.23 -2.85 6.42
N THR A 25 -5.08 -1.61 6.01
CA THR A 25 -4.51 -0.55 6.84
C THR A 25 -4.92 0.83 6.35
N VAL A 26 -4.80 1.81 7.24
CA VAL A 26 -5.00 3.24 6.96
C VAL A 26 -3.84 3.97 7.62
N ASP A 27 -3.28 4.96 6.95
CA ASP A 27 -2.29 5.84 7.57
C ASP A 27 -2.94 6.71 8.69
N PRO A 28 -2.17 7.19 9.67
CA PRO A 28 -2.72 7.97 10.79
C PRO A 28 -3.49 9.21 10.36
N GLU A 29 -3.10 9.84 9.27
CA GLU A 29 -3.73 11.05 8.71
C GLU A 29 -4.96 10.73 7.82
N LYS A 30 -5.24 9.46 7.58
CA LYS A 30 -6.30 8.96 6.70
C LYS A 30 -6.21 9.48 5.26
N THR A 31 -5.01 9.70 4.80
CA THR A 31 -4.70 10.13 3.43
C THR A 31 -4.48 8.97 2.47
N VAL A 32 -4.19 7.78 3.01
CA VAL A 32 -4.04 6.55 2.23
C VAL A 32 -4.75 5.39 2.91
N ILE A 33 -5.65 4.78 2.19
CA ILE A 33 -6.32 3.55 2.60
C ILE A 33 -5.75 2.41 1.76
N PHE A 34 -5.32 1.35 2.41
CA PHE A 34 -4.76 0.18 1.74
C PHE A 34 -5.64 -1.05 1.97
N LYS A 35 -5.87 -1.79 0.90
CA LYS A 35 -6.44 -3.13 0.91
C LYS A 35 -5.62 -4.06 0.06
N GLY A 36 -5.32 -5.22 0.58
CA GLY A 36 -4.62 -6.29 -0.13
C GLY A 36 -5.39 -7.60 -0.02
N LYS A 37 -5.26 -8.43 -1.06
CA LYS A 37 -5.73 -9.82 -1.08
C LYS A 37 -4.60 -10.69 -1.58
N THR A 38 -4.38 -11.81 -0.90
CA THR A 38 -3.44 -12.81 -1.41
C THR A 38 -4.07 -13.65 -2.52
N VAL A 39 -3.26 -14.18 -3.43
CA VAL A 39 -3.72 -15.09 -4.51
C VAL A 39 -4.30 -16.37 -3.90
N ASN A 40 -3.63 -16.90 -2.87
CA ASN A 40 -4.07 -18.06 -2.13
C ASN A 40 -4.21 -17.68 -0.65
N PRO A 41 -5.13 -18.31 0.10
CA PRO A 41 -5.21 -18.11 1.53
C PRO A 41 -3.91 -18.54 2.21
N VAL A 42 -3.52 -17.84 3.27
CA VAL A 42 -2.41 -18.25 4.14
C VAL A 42 -2.96 -19.27 5.14
N PRO A 43 -2.51 -20.54 5.09
CA PRO A 43 -3.13 -21.61 5.88
C PRO A 43 -3.15 -21.34 7.39
N ASP A 44 -2.11 -20.69 7.90
CA ASP A 44 -1.99 -20.36 9.31
C ASP A 44 -2.92 -19.26 9.79
N PHE A 45 -3.53 -18.52 8.87
CA PHE A 45 -4.42 -17.40 9.16
C PHE A 45 -5.89 -17.68 8.82
N VAL A 46 -6.22 -18.91 8.41
CA VAL A 46 -7.62 -19.32 8.17
C VAL A 46 -8.43 -19.17 9.46
N ASP A 47 -9.62 -18.59 9.34
CA ASP A 47 -10.55 -18.26 10.44
C ASP A 47 -9.93 -17.39 11.54
N ALA A 48 -8.89 -16.60 11.20
CA ALA A 48 -8.19 -15.75 12.14
C ALA A 48 -8.26 -14.28 11.75
N THR A 49 -8.30 -13.43 12.79
CA THR A 49 -8.04 -11.99 12.68
C THR A 49 -6.90 -11.63 13.61
N LEU A 50 -5.90 -10.92 13.07
CA LEU A 50 -4.72 -10.49 13.83
C LEU A 50 -4.21 -9.14 13.34
N GLY A 51 -3.40 -8.49 14.16
CA GLY A 51 -2.74 -7.24 13.79
C GLY A 51 -1.23 -7.34 13.83
N LEU A 52 -0.58 -6.67 12.87
CA LEU A 52 0.85 -6.42 12.89
C LEU A 52 1.08 -4.97 13.34
N SER A 53 1.77 -4.79 14.44
CA SER A 53 2.29 -3.50 14.92
C SER A 53 3.79 -3.62 15.09
N ARG A 54 4.51 -2.51 15.31
CA ARG A 54 5.98 -2.56 15.43
C ARG A 54 6.63 -3.28 14.23
N MET A 55 6.13 -3.03 13.04
CA MET A 55 6.56 -3.72 11.82
C MET A 55 8.04 -3.56 11.51
N GLY A 56 8.70 -2.52 12.07
CA GLY A 56 10.15 -2.37 12.00
C GLY A 56 10.91 -3.50 12.72
N VAL A 57 10.34 -4.04 13.83
CA VAL A 57 10.91 -5.21 14.52
C VAL A 57 10.78 -6.46 13.64
N LEU A 58 9.59 -6.68 13.07
CA LEU A 58 9.38 -7.79 12.13
C LEU A 58 10.33 -7.70 10.93
N GLN A 59 10.47 -6.52 10.35
CA GLN A 59 11.40 -6.30 9.25
C GLN A 59 12.85 -6.57 9.66
N GLY A 60 13.24 -6.18 10.88
CA GLY A 60 14.56 -6.48 11.41
C GLY A 60 14.82 -7.99 11.50
N TYR A 61 13.85 -8.77 11.98
CA TYR A 61 13.97 -10.23 12.01
C TYR A 61 14.02 -10.85 10.61
N LEU A 62 13.15 -10.42 9.70
CA LEU A 62 13.14 -10.88 8.31
C LEU A 62 14.44 -10.55 7.54
N ASN A 63 15.16 -9.50 7.93
CA ASN A 63 16.41 -9.10 7.32
C ASN A 63 17.65 -9.65 8.06
N TYR A 64 17.48 -10.38 9.16
CA TYR A 64 18.61 -10.96 9.87
C TYR A 64 19.17 -12.17 9.07
N PRO A 65 20.46 -12.15 8.67
CA PRO A 65 21.02 -13.20 7.81
C PRO A 65 20.92 -14.61 8.40
N GLY A 66 20.88 -14.73 9.73
CA GLY A 66 20.71 -16.03 10.39
C GLY A 66 19.31 -16.61 10.26
N PHE A 67 18.30 -15.81 9.92
CA PHE A 67 16.92 -16.26 9.66
C PHE A 67 16.58 -16.30 8.17
N ASP A 68 17.45 -15.75 7.30
CA ASP A 68 17.30 -15.73 5.84
C ASP A 68 18.24 -16.76 5.20
N ASN A 69 18.12 -18.02 5.60
CA ASN A 69 18.85 -19.13 5.01
C ASN A 69 17.97 -20.41 4.95
N GLU A 70 18.35 -21.36 4.10
CA GLU A 70 17.56 -22.57 3.80
C GLU A 70 17.33 -23.46 5.04
N ASP A 71 18.22 -23.41 6.02
CA ASP A 71 18.16 -24.24 7.23
C ASP A 71 17.48 -23.52 8.41
N ALA A 72 17.14 -22.24 8.26
CA ALA A 72 16.42 -21.49 9.28
C ALA A 72 14.94 -21.90 9.30
N THR A 73 14.32 -21.81 10.46
CA THR A 73 12.89 -22.09 10.63
C THR A 73 12.13 -20.79 10.93
N VAL A 74 11.07 -20.56 10.16
CA VAL A 74 10.09 -19.50 10.39
C VAL A 74 8.72 -20.13 10.46
N GLU A 75 8.06 -20.06 11.61
CA GLU A 75 6.78 -20.72 11.85
C GLU A 75 5.78 -19.82 12.56
N VAL A 76 4.49 -19.98 12.25
CA VAL A 76 3.41 -19.33 12.98
C VAL A 76 3.05 -20.20 14.18
N VAL A 77 3.18 -19.63 15.37
CA VAL A 77 2.81 -20.30 16.63
C VAL A 77 1.35 -20.00 16.95
N LYS A 78 0.57 -21.04 17.17
CA LYS A 78 -0.84 -20.96 17.59
C LYS A 78 -0.98 -21.35 19.08
N GLN A 79 -1.97 -20.76 19.73
CA GLN A 79 -2.33 -21.08 21.11
C GLN A 79 -3.84 -21.31 21.19
N GLU A 80 -4.23 -22.27 22.01
CA GLU A 80 -5.64 -22.50 22.30
C GLU A 80 -6.20 -21.34 23.14
N ARG A 81 -7.28 -20.73 22.65
CA ARG A 81 -8.05 -19.70 23.35
C ARG A 81 -9.53 -19.95 23.15
N ASN A 82 -10.24 -20.11 24.24
CA ASN A 82 -11.70 -20.39 24.23
C ASN A 82 -12.08 -21.61 23.38
N GLY A 83 -11.20 -22.61 23.27
CA GLY A 83 -11.44 -23.82 22.48
C GLY A 83 -11.07 -23.73 21.01
N GLU A 84 -10.46 -22.60 20.58
CA GLU A 84 -9.99 -22.37 19.20
C GLU A 84 -8.48 -22.15 19.16
N GLU A 85 -7.81 -22.68 18.14
CA GLU A 85 -6.39 -22.42 17.88
C GLU A 85 -6.22 -21.08 17.18
N VAL A 86 -5.60 -20.12 17.85
CA VAL A 86 -5.41 -18.73 17.35
C VAL A 86 -3.93 -18.45 17.12
N PRO A 87 -3.53 -17.91 15.97
CA PRO A 87 -2.15 -17.50 15.73
C PRO A 87 -1.77 -16.34 16.67
N THR A 88 -0.63 -16.50 17.37
CA THR A 88 -0.19 -15.55 18.40
C THR A 88 1.13 -14.88 18.10
N GLU A 89 2.01 -15.54 17.36
CA GLU A 89 3.34 -15.01 17.04
C GLU A 89 3.96 -15.71 15.83
N VAL A 90 4.98 -15.10 15.25
CA VAL A 90 5.92 -15.77 14.36
C VAL A 90 7.19 -16.06 15.15
N ALA A 91 7.61 -17.33 15.17
CA ALA A 91 8.88 -17.77 15.74
C ALA A 91 9.93 -17.92 14.63
N PHE A 92 11.11 -17.42 14.89
CA PHE A 92 12.30 -17.48 14.03
C PHE A 92 13.38 -18.26 14.77
N LYS A 93 14.01 -19.23 14.10
CA LYS A 93 15.14 -19.99 14.65
C LYS A 93 16.22 -20.13 13.61
N SER A 94 17.46 -19.78 13.98
CA SER A 94 18.63 -20.03 13.13
C SER A 94 19.31 -21.34 13.48
N THR A 95 20.15 -21.84 12.60
CA THR A 95 20.98 -23.02 12.81
C THR A 95 22.02 -22.82 13.91
N ASP A 96 22.43 -21.58 14.15
CA ASP A 96 23.42 -21.22 15.19
C ASP A 96 22.80 -21.10 16.59
N GLY A 97 21.49 -21.43 16.71
CA GLY A 97 20.79 -21.42 17.99
C GLY A 97 20.27 -20.03 18.42
N ASN A 98 20.30 -19.04 17.53
CA ASN A 98 19.60 -17.76 17.80
C ASN A 98 18.11 -17.93 17.51
N ASP A 99 17.28 -17.36 18.39
CA ASP A 99 15.83 -17.36 18.26
C ASP A 99 15.26 -15.95 18.48
N ALA A 100 14.10 -15.71 17.88
CA ALA A 100 13.33 -14.49 18.06
C ALA A 100 11.84 -14.75 17.83
N ASN A 101 11.00 -14.00 18.53
CA ASN A 101 9.54 -14.10 18.39
C ASN A 101 8.95 -12.73 18.10
N TYR A 102 8.09 -12.66 17.10
CA TYR A 102 7.29 -11.47 16.81
C TYR A 102 5.82 -11.74 17.14
N ARG A 103 5.30 -11.06 18.16
CA ARG A 103 3.93 -11.25 18.64
C ARG A 103 2.93 -10.45 17.82
N PHE A 104 1.83 -11.10 17.45
CA PHE A 104 0.67 -10.46 16.84
C PHE A 104 -0.16 -9.68 17.85
N MET A 105 -0.86 -8.67 17.38
CA MET A 105 -1.96 -8.07 18.11
C MET A 105 -3.17 -9.00 18.01
N LEU A 106 -3.87 -9.16 19.12
CA LEU A 106 -5.08 -9.97 19.19
C LEU A 106 -6.24 -9.33 18.41
N ALA A 107 -7.18 -10.13 17.94
CA ALA A 107 -8.36 -9.71 17.20
C ALA A 107 -9.12 -8.57 17.89
N ASP A 108 -9.41 -8.69 19.17
CA ASP A 108 -10.12 -7.65 19.93
C ASP A 108 -9.39 -6.32 19.94
N VAL A 109 -8.05 -6.35 20.09
CA VAL A 109 -7.23 -5.13 20.12
C VAL A 109 -7.18 -4.47 18.75
N VAL A 110 -6.92 -5.24 17.69
CA VAL A 110 -6.85 -4.68 16.34
C VAL A 110 -8.21 -4.17 15.88
N ASN A 111 -9.31 -4.84 16.21
CA ASN A 111 -10.68 -4.43 15.85
C ASN A 111 -11.12 -3.15 16.57
N GLN A 112 -10.62 -2.91 17.79
CA GLN A 112 -10.84 -1.64 18.50
C GLN A 112 -10.08 -0.47 17.84
N GLN A 113 -8.85 -0.71 17.37
CA GLN A 113 -7.99 0.31 16.79
C GLN A 113 -8.28 0.56 15.31
N MET A 114 -8.66 -0.48 14.57
CA MET A 114 -8.95 -0.41 13.14
C MET A 114 -10.31 -1.05 12.84
N LYS A 115 -11.30 -0.22 12.51
CA LYS A 115 -12.58 -0.69 11.99
C LYS A 115 -12.41 -1.20 10.56
N ASP A 116 -13.26 -2.15 10.16
CA ASP A 116 -13.26 -2.64 8.78
C ASP A 116 -13.49 -1.51 7.80
N ILE A 117 -12.63 -1.47 6.80
CA ILE A 117 -12.69 -0.46 5.75
C ILE A 117 -13.67 -0.98 4.69
N THR A 118 -14.83 -0.35 4.61
CA THR A 118 -15.80 -0.64 3.55
C THR A 118 -15.63 0.39 2.44
N PHE A 119 -15.21 -0.07 1.26
CA PHE A 119 -15.20 0.72 0.06
C PHE A 119 -16.35 0.28 -0.85
N LYS A 120 -17.31 1.17 -1.10
CA LYS A 120 -18.50 0.87 -1.91
C LYS A 120 -18.25 0.91 -3.42
N GLY A 121 -17.00 1.11 -3.83
CA GLY A 121 -16.63 1.37 -5.20
C GLY A 121 -16.73 2.86 -5.57
N ALA A 122 -16.11 3.22 -6.67
CA ALA A 122 -16.21 4.53 -7.31
C ALA A 122 -16.08 4.34 -8.81
N GLU A 123 -16.72 5.22 -9.56
CA GLU A 123 -16.50 5.31 -11.00
C GLU A 123 -15.27 6.18 -11.26
N PHE A 124 -14.39 5.73 -12.15
CA PHE A 124 -13.16 6.42 -12.52
C PHE A 124 -13.19 6.73 -14.00
N GLY A 125 -13.17 8.01 -14.33
CA GLY A 125 -13.17 8.50 -15.71
C GLY A 125 -11.78 8.51 -16.35
N VAL A 126 -10.70 8.51 -15.56
CA VAL A 126 -9.32 8.50 -16.04
C VAL A 126 -8.63 7.25 -15.55
N ASN A 127 -8.15 6.42 -16.48
CA ASN A 127 -7.42 5.19 -16.17
C ASN A 127 -6.10 5.19 -16.95
N ILE A 128 -4.99 4.99 -16.26
CA ILE A 128 -3.66 4.98 -16.85
C ILE A 128 -2.80 3.85 -16.31
N VAL A 129 -1.91 3.35 -17.17
CA VAL A 129 -0.77 2.51 -16.80
C VAL A 129 0.48 3.38 -16.94
N PRO A 130 1.04 3.90 -15.82
CA PRO A 130 2.19 4.81 -15.90
C PRO A 130 3.39 4.11 -16.53
N THR A 131 3.99 4.70 -17.54
CA THR A 131 5.18 4.16 -18.19
C THR A 131 6.45 4.40 -17.35
N ALA A 132 7.51 3.62 -17.63
CA ALA A 132 8.81 3.85 -17.01
C ALA A 132 9.33 5.27 -17.27
N LYS A 133 9.01 5.85 -18.44
CA LYS A 133 9.34 7.25 -18.77
C LYS A 133 8.56 8.22 -17.87
N ASN A 134 7.25 8.02 -17.70
CA ASN A 134 6.45 8.85 -16.80
C ASN A 134 7.01 8.84 -15.38
N LEU A 135 7.35 7.65 -14.85
CA LEU A 135 7.94 7.53 -13.51
C LEU A 135 9.29 8.23 -13.42
N LYS A 136 10.12 8.12 -14.43
CA LYS A 136 11.41 8.81 -14.48
C LYS A 136 11.25 10.34 -14.47
N ASP A 137 10.35 10.86 -15.28
CA ASP A 137 10.11 12.30 -15.41
C ASP A 137 9.50 12.86 -14.10
N LEU A 138 8.49 12.18 -13.53
CA LEU A 138 7.89 12.56 -12.25
C LEU A 138 8.92 12.54 -11.11
N ASN A 139 9.81 11.53 -11.07
CA ASN A 139 10.88 11.46 -10.09
C ASN A 139 11.88 12.62 -10.23
N TYR A 140 12.23 12.95 -11.45
CA TYR A 140 13.15 14.06 -11.71
C TYR A 140 12.60 15.38 -11.17
N PHE A 141 11.36 15.71 -11.50
CA PHE A 141 10.71 16.93 -11.02
C PHE A 141 10.39 16.90 -9.52
N ASN A 142 10.05 15.74 -8.97
CA ASN A 142 9.93 15.60 -7.53
C ASN A 142 11.25 15.85 -6.80
N GLY A 143 12.38 15.46 -7.38
CA GLY A 143 13.71 15.74 -6.82
C GLY A 143 14.05 17.24 -6.80
N ILE A 144 13.51 18.02 -7.75
CA ILE A 144 13.74 19.47 -7.83
C ILE A 144 12.73 20.24 -6.94
N LEU A 145 11.46 19.91 -7.04
CA LEU A 145 10.36 20.68 -6.46
C LEU A 145 9.85 20.11 -5.13
N GLY A 146 10.08 18.84 -4.84
CA GLY A 146 9.48 18.12 -3.72
C GLY A 146 9.81 18.69 -2.33
N ALA A 147 10.91 19.46 -2.19
CA ALA A 147 11.24 20.15 -0.95
C ALA A 147 10.36 21.39 -0.71
N TYR A 148 9.75 21.94 -1.76
CA TYR A 148 8.97 23.18 -1.74
C TYR A 148 7.49 22.92 -2.03
N GLU A 149 7.20 21.96 -2.93
CA GLU A 149 5.86 21.56 -3.32
C GLU A 149 5.74 20.05 -3.35
N ALA A 150 5.06 19.51 -2.35
CA ALA A 150 4.91 18.06 -2.17
C ALA A 150 3.70 17.47 -2.91
N THR A 151 2.91 18.28 -3.61
CA THR A 151 1.67 17.85 -4.26
C THR A 151 1.69 18.02 -5.77
N PHE A 152 0.83 17.28 -6.44
CA PHE A 152 0.55 17.46 -7.87
C PHE A 152 -0.96 17.45 -8.13
N SER A 153 -1.36 18.09 -9.22
CA SER A 153 -2.74 18.14 -9.72
C SER A 153 -2.81 17.55 -11.12
N PRO A 154 -3.57 16.47 -11.35
CA PRO A 154 -3.89 15.99 -12.69
C PRO A 154 -4.80 16.97 -13.42
N LYS A 155 -4.55 17.19 -14.68
CA LYS A 155 -5.39 18.01 -15.58
C LYS A 155 -5.61 17.25 -16.87
N THR A 156 -6.84 17.28 -17.37
CA THR A 156 -7.19 16.75 -18.69
C THR A 156 -7.45 17.89 -19.68
N ASP A 157 -7.02 17.71 -20.92
CA ASP A 157 -7.31 18.59 -22.04
C ASP A 157 -7.62 17.70 -23.26
N GLY A 158 -8.91 17.47 -23.52
CA GLY A 158 -9.35 16.46 -24.48
C GLY A 158 -8.88 15.06 -24.03
N THR A 159 -8.06 14.42 -24.87
CA THR A 159 -7.46 13.11 -24.60
C THR A 159 -6.13 13.17 -23.86
N ASP A 160 -5.60 14.38 -23.61
CA ASP A 160 -4.32 14.57 -22.94
C ASP A 160 -4.46 14.63 -21.43
N LEU A 161 -3.62 13.89 -20.72
CA LEU A 161 -3.45 13.97 -19.26
C LEU A 161 -2.09 14.57 -18.94
N THR A 162 -2.10 15.54 -18.05
CA THR A 162 -0.89 16.16 -17.54
C THR A 162 -0.91 16.26 -16.03
N PHE A 163 0.24 16.02 -15.38
CA PHE A 163 0.41 16.25 -13.96
C PHE A 163 1.13 17.57 -13.74
N HIS A 164 0.48 18.49 -13.05
CA HIS A 164 1.02 19.79 -12.67
C HIS A 164 1.56 19.72 -11.25
N ILE A 165 2.86 19.92 -11.09
CA ILE A 165 3.57 20.00 -9.82
C ILE A 165 3.81 21.46 -9.52
N GLY A 166 3.46 21.93 -8.32
CA GLY A 166 3.53 23.34 -7.92
C GLY A 166 2.16 24.02 -7.90
N ASP A 167 2.05 25.15 -7.20
CA ASP A 167 0.79 25.84 -6.91
C ASP A 167 0.42 26.94 -7.93
N GLY A 168 1.27 27.16 -8.91
CA GLY A 168 1.07 28.22 -9.92
C GLY A 168 1.54 29.61 -9.50
N VAL A 169 1.95 29.80 -8.25
CA VAL A 169 2.52 31.06 -7.72
C VAL A 169 4.06 30.96 -7.65
N SER A 170 4.55 29.77 -7.33
CA SER A 170 5.96 29.42 -7.24
C SER A 170 6.45 28.66 -8.48
N ASP A 171 7.63 28.06 -8.38
CA ASP A 171 8.18 27.17 -9.41
C ASP A 171 7.26 25.99 -9.67
N ARG A 172 7.11 25.62 -10.94
CA ARG A 172 6.18 24.59 -11.38
C ARG A 172 6.75 23.72 -12.49
N ALA A 173 6.26 22.51 -12.57
CA ALA A 173 6.52 21.61 -13.68
C ALA A 173 5.21 21.01 -14.22
N LYS A 174 5.22 20.67 -15.51
CA LYS A 174 4.14 19.96 -16.19
C LYS A 174 4.72 18.68 -16.79
N VAL A 175 4.17 17.54 -16.42
CA VAL A 175 4.58 16.24 -16.93
C VAL A 175 3.44 15.65 -17.75
N HIS A 176 3.71 15.32 -19.01
CA HIS A 176 2.77 14.61 -19.89
C HIS A 176 2.67 13.14 -19.46
N ILE A 177 1.44 12.68 -19.29
CA ILE A 177 1.12 11.29 -18.95
C ILE A 177 0.34 10.69 -20.11
N ASN A 178 0.85 9.65 -20.74
CA ASN A 178 0.15 8.94 -21.79
C ASN A 178 -0.85 7.95 -21.17
N GLY A 179 -2.06 7.90 -21.69
CA GLY A 179 -3.10 6.96 -21.25
C GLY A 179 -4.36 7.09 -22.09
N ASP A 180 -5.21 6.09 -22.01
CA ASP A 180 -6.56 6.18 -22.54
C ASP A 180 -7.43 6.93 -21.54
N ILE A 181 -7.97 8.08 -21.97
CA ILE A 181 -8.71 8.98 -21.12
C ILE A 181 -10.12 9.11 -21.68
N ASP A 182 -11.06 8.41 -21.04
CA ASP A 182 -12.48 8.47 -21.39
C ASP A 182 -13.24 9.56 -20.61
N GLY A 183 -12.60 10.11 -19.57
CA GLY A 183 -13.19 11.09 -18.67
C GLY A 183 -12.40 12.39 -18.58
N SER A 184 -12.91 13.30 -17.78
CA SER A 184 -12.24 14.58 -17.51
C SER A 184 -12.06 14.82 -16.02
N ILE A 185 -11.01 15.57 -15.68
CA ILE A 185 -10.78 16.11 -14.35
C ILE A 185 -10.95 17.62 -14.46
N THR A 186 -12.04 18.11 -13.89
CA THR A 186 -12.45 19.52 -13.99
C THR A 186 -12.05 20.32 -12.76
N ARG A 187 -11.83 19.63 -11.61
CA ARG A 187 -11.50 20.23 -10.33
C ARG A 187 -10.00 20.22 -10.06
N ASP A 188 -9.54 21.14 -9.21
CA ASP A 188 -8.13 21.27 -8.85
C ASP A 188 -7.80 20.40 -7.61
N TRP A 189 -7.94 19.10 -7.77
CA TRP A 189 -7.59 18.13 -6.75
C TRP A 189 -6.07 17.97 -6.64
N LYS A 190 -5.57 17.80 -5.41
CA LYS A 190 -4.15 17.65 -5.14
C LYS A 190 -3.85 16.36 -4.39
N TRP A 191 -2.78 15.69 -4.80
CA TRP A 191 -2.26 14.47 -4.16
C TRP A 191 -0.77 14.60 -3.82
N PRO A 192 -0.31 13.93 -2.74
CA PRO A 192 1.11 13.93 -2.38
C PRO A 192 1.92 13.12 -3.40
N LEU A 193 2.82 13.78 -4.11
CA LEU A 193 3.58 13.18 -5.21
C LEU A 193 4.55 12.09 -4.73
N ASP A 194 5.22 12.29 -3.60
CA ASP A 194 6.17 11.33 -3.03
C ASP A 194 5.50 10.00 -2.64
N ILE A 195 4.30 10.05 -2.06
CA ILE A 195 3.54 8.86 -1.69
C ILE A 195 3.09 8.10 -2.94
N VAL A 196 2.54 8.81 -3.92
CA VAL A 196 2.13 8.20 -5.20
C VAL A 196 3.31 7.54 -5.89
N LEU A 197 4.46 8.19 -5.95
CA LEU A 197 5.69 7.62 -6.53
C LEU A 197 6.19 6.39 -5.77
N LYS A 198 6.14 6.38 -4.44
CA LYS A 198 6.50 5.21 -3.63
C LYS A 198 5.60 4.01 -3.96
N ILE A 199 4.29 4.23 -4.11
CA ILE A 199 3.34 3.18 -4.46
C ILE A 199 3.60 2.65 -5.88
N LEU A 200 3.77 3.53 -6.86
CA LEU A 200 4.02 3.16 -8.25
C LEU A 200 5.33 2.39 -8.48
N ARG A 201 6.28 2.48 -7.55
CA ARG A 201 7.55 1.73 -7.58
C ARG A 201 7.48 0.33 -6.95
N LEU A 202 6.33 -0.07 -6.39
CA LEU A 202 6.21 -1.36 -5.72
C LEU A 202 6.20 -2.54 -6.70
N SER A 203 5.88 -2.29 -7.96
CA SER A 203 5.86 -3.29 -9.04
C SER A 203 6.33 -2.66 -10.35
N ASP A 204 6.53 -3.50 -11.36
CA ASP A 204 6.75 -3.03 -12.72
C ASP A 204 5.53 -2.23 -13.20
N SER A 205 5.77 -1.23 -14.03
CA SER A 205 4.73 -0.31 -14.50
C SER A 205 3.54 -1.03 -15.17
N ALA A 206 3.79 -2.13 -15.88
CA ALA A 206 2.75 -2.94 -16.51
C ALA A 206 1.75 -3.58 -15.53
N ASN A 207 2.14 -3.70 -14.25
CA ASN A 207 1.33 -4.29 -13.18
C ASN A 207 0.71 -3.23 -12.26
N CYS A 208 0.82 -1.95 -12.62
CA CYS A 208 0.23 -0.83 -11.88
C CYS A 208 -0.82 -0.13 -12.73
N VAL A 209 -2.04 -0.01 -12.21
CA VAL A 209 -3.10 0.81 -12.83
C VAL A 209 -3.45 1.94 -11.88
N MET A 210 -3.35 3.17 -12.36
CA MET A 210 -3.80 4.36 -11.64
C MET A 210 -5.14 4.81 -12.24
N SER A 211 -6.13 5.01 -11.38
CA SER A 211 -7.47 5.47 -11.73
C SER A 211 -7.81 6.73 -10.95
N ILE A 212 -8.34 7.75 -11.60
CA ILE A 212 -8.66 9.04 -10.99
C ILE A 212 -10.09 9.43 -11.36
N ASN A 213 -10.83 9.98 -10.40
CA ASN A 213 -12.15 10.53 -10.64
C ASN A 213 -12.25 12.03 -10.30
N ASP A 214 -13.29 12.67 -10.82
CA ASP A 214 -13.50 14.11 -10.59
C ASP A 214 -14.11 14.42 -9.20
N GLN A 215 -14.38 13.42 -8.37
CA GLN A 215 -14.78 13.58 -6.97
C GLN A 215 -13.59 13.65 -6.00
N GLY A 216 -12.36 13.58 -6.51
CA GLY A 216 -11.15 13.69 -5.70
C GLY A 216 -10.70 12.35 -5.09
N LEU A 217 -10.94 11.25 -5.76
CA LEU A 217 -10.40 9.96 -5.37
C LEU A 217 -9.42 9.44 -6.43
N MET A 218 -8.24 9.07 -6.00
CA MET A 218 -7.26 8.30 -6.78
C MET A 218 -7.21 6.87 -6.25
N GLN A 219 -7.21 5.90 -7.15
CA GLN A 219 -6.96 4.50 -6.85
C GLN A 219 -5.71 4.05 -7.58
N ILE A 220 -4.82 3.37 -6.89
CA ILE A 220 -3.69 2.67 -7.52
C ILE A 220 -3.80 1.20 -7.18
N LYS A 221 -3.98 0.37 -8.22
CA LYS A 221 -3.95 -1.08 -8.12
C LYS A 221 -2.59 -1.59 -8.52
N VAL A 222 -2.02 -2.45 -7.70
CA VAL A 222 -0.72 -3.09 -7.93
C VAL A 222 -0.93 -4.59 -7.89
N LEU A 223 -0.58 -5.26 -8.98
CA LEU A 223 -0.59 -6.73 -9.06
C LEU A 223 0.81 -7.26 -8.80
N SER A 224 0.91 -8.32 -8.03
CA SER A 224 2.15 -9.06 -7.84
C SER A 224 1.86 -10.56 -7.83
N GLY A 225 2.89 -11.39 -7.90
CA GLY A 225 2.72 -12.85 -7.83
C GLY A 225 2.10 -13.36 -6.52
N LEU A 226 2.09 -12.53 -5.47
CA LEU A 226 1.55 -12.87 -4.15
C LEU A 226 0.12 -12.36 -3.93
N GLY A 227 -0.32 -11.36 -4.68
CA GLY A 227 -1.64 -10.79 -4.46
C GLY A 227 -1.96 -9.54 -5.29
N GLU A 228 -3.17 -9.03 -5.07
CA GLU A 228 -3.66 -7.76 -5.57
C GLU A 228 -3.71 -6.73 -4.44
N TYR A 229 -3.16 -5.55 -4.67
CA TYR A 229 -3.05 -4.49 -3.68
C TYR A 229 -3.68 -3.21 -4.21
N THR A 230 -4.61 -2.65 -3.45
CA THR A 230 -5.34 -1.43 -3.80
C THR A 230 -5.03 -0.34 -2.80
N TYR A 231 -4.58 0.79 -3.30
CA TYR A 231 -4.38 2.04 -2.54
C TYR A 231 -5.44 3.04 -2.96
N LEU A 232 -6.16 3.58 -2.00
CA LEU A 232 -7.14 4.63 -2.19
C LEU A 232 -6.62 5.91 -1.55
N LEU A 233 -6.49 6.96 -2.33
CA LEU A 233 -5.94 8.25 -1.90
C LEU A 233 -7.00 9.33 -2.12
N PRO A 234 -7.72 9.75 -1.08
CA PRO A 234 -8.54 10.96 -1.13
C PRO A 234 -7.67 12.18 -1.41
N ALA A 235 -8.14 13.08 -2.26
CA ALA A 235 -7.45 14.33 -2.54
C ALA A 235 -7.43 15.25 -1.34
N LYS A 236 -6.43 16.10 -1.27
CA LYS A 236 -6.46 17.28 -0.40
C LYS A 236 -7.28 18.36 -1.10
N GLY A 237 -8.29 18.89 -0.40
CA GLY A 237 -9.12 20.01 -0.86
C GLY A 237 -8.44 21.35 -0.66
#